data_9742ffc8edab1e2c1e2fcea88832f2ae
#
_entry.id   9742ffc8edab1e2c1e2fcea88832f2ae
#
_cell.length_a   1.000
_cell.length_b   1.000
_cell.length_c   1.000
_cell.angle_alpha   90.00
_cell.angle_beta   90.00
_cell.angle_gamma   90.00
#
_symmetry.space_group_name_H-M   'P 1'
#
loop_
_entity.id
_entity.type
_entity.pdbx_description
1 polymer ?
#
loop_
_entity_poly.entity_id
_entity_poly.type
_entity_poly.pdbx_seq_one_letter_code
_entity_poly.pdbx_strand_id
1 'polypeptide(L)'
;MEIAERFREVRLDQNITQEALARRTGVSLGSLRRFESEGEISLKNLVNLAIGLNRAQDFDDVFKLGSRIDLFALPAKTRKRASR
;
A
#
# COMPACT_ATOMS: atom_id res chain seq x y z
N MET A 1 5.87 -7.96 -7.82
CA MET A 1 5.48 -7.81 -6.43
C MET A 1 4.01 -7.50 -6.30
N GLU A 2 3.35 -8.25 -5.45
CA GLU A 2 1.88 -8.22 -5.42
C GLU A 2 1.27 -6.84 -5.15
N ILE A 3 1.84 -6.10 -4.20
CA ILE A 3 1.26 -4.80 -3.86
C ILE A 3 1.38 -3.85 -5.04
N ALA A 4 2.53 -3.87 -5.70
CA ALA A 4 2.72 -3.00 -6.85
C ALA A 4 1.79 -3.37 -8.00
N GLU A 5 1.56 -4.67 -8.19
CA GLU A 5 0.64 -5.12 -9.21
C GLU A 5 -0.79 -4.71 -8.92
N ARG A 6 -1.22 -4.85 -7.67
CA ARG A 6 -2.56 -4.43 -7.27
C ARG A 6 -2.73 -2.93 -7.41
N PHE A 7 -1.68 -2.18 -7.05
CA PHE A 7 -1.71 -0.74 -7.20
C PHE A 7 -1.89 -0.35 -8.66
N ARG A 8 -1.12 -1.00 -9.53
CA ARG A 8 -1.21 -0.70 -10.95
C ARG A 8 -2.60 -0.99 -11.48
N GLU A 9 -3.20 -2.10 -11.06
CA GLU A 9 -4.56 -2.44 -11.48
C GLU A 9 -5.56 -1.39 -11.07
N VAL A 10 -5.45 -0.88 -9.84
CA VAL A 10 -6.35 0.18 -9.38
C VAL A 10 -6.16 1.44 -10.22
N ARG A 11 -4.90 1.79 -10.47
CA ARG A 11 -4.63 2.97 -11.28
C ARG A 11 -5.24 2.84 -12.69
N LEU A 12 -5.03 1.70 -13.30
CA LEU A 12 -5.57 1.46 -14.64
C LEU A 12 -7.09 1.43 -14.65
N ASP A 13 -7.67 0.85 -13.61
CA ASP A 13 -9.12 0.80 -13.50
C ASP A 13 -9.71 2.20 -13.41
N GLN A 14 -8.98 3.15 -12.84
CA GLN A 14 -9.44 4.53 -12.76
C GLN A 14 -9.04 5.35 -13.99
N ASN A 15 -8.41 4.73 -14.98
CA ASN A 15 -7.99 5.41 -16.21
C ASN A 15 -7.06 6.57 -15.95
N ILE A 16 -6.15 6.41 -14.99
CA ILE A 16 -5.18 7.46 -14.65
C ILE A 16 -3.81 7.03 -15.13
N THR A 17 -3.15 7.90 -15.91
CA THR A 17 -1.80 7.63 -16.36
C THR A 17 -0.81 7.84 -15.21
N GLN A 18 0.39 7.24 -15.36
CA GLN A 18 1.44 7.47 -14.39
C GLN A 18 1.75 8.96 -14.26
N GLU A 19 1.85 9.65 -15.40
CA GLU A 19 2.15 11.07 -15.40
C GLU A 19 1.10 11.88 -14.66
N ALA A 20 -0.17 11.59 -14.92
CA ALA A 20 -1.25 12.32 -14.26
C ALA A 20 -1.26 12.07 -12.75
N LEU A 21 -1.02 10.83 -12.35
CA LEU A 21 -1.01 10.51 -10.94
C LEU A 21 0.19 11.16 -10.24
N ALA A 22 1.35 11.14 -10.89
CA ALA A 22 2.53 11.80 -10.33
C ALA A 22 2.26 13.28 -10.08
N ARG A 23 1.65 13.95 -11.07
CA ARG A 23 1.31 15.38 -10.91
C ARG A 23 0.31 15.59 -9.77
N ARG A 24 -0.67 14.72 -9.68
CA ARG A 24 -1.72 14.85 -8.65
C ARG A 24 -1.17 14.70 -7.24
N THR A 25 -0.18 13.84 -7.07
CA THR A 25 0.27 13.45 -5.73
C THR A 25 1.56 14.14 -5.31
N GLY A 26 2.31 14.71 -6.25
CA GLY A 26 3.63 15.26 -5.96
C GLY A 26 4.72 14.20 -5.87
N VAL A 27 4.38 12.94 -6.05
CA VAL A 27 5.38 11.87 -6.11
C VAL A 27 6.02 11.91 -7.49
N SER A 28 7.34 11.80 -7.56
CA SER A 28 8.02 11.91 -8.85
C SER A 28 7.61 10.75 -9.76
N LEU A 29 7.59 11.03 -11.05
CA LEU A 29 7.25 10.01 -12.04
C LEU A 29 8.24 8.85 -11.97
N GLY A 30 9.51 9.15 -11.75
CA GLY A 30 10.52 8.10 -11.62
C GLY A 30 10.24 7.17 -10.45
N SER A 31 9.85 7.74 -9.31
CA SER A 31 9.51 6.93 -8.14
C SER A 31 8.30 6.05 -8.40
N LEU A 32 7.30 6.60 -9.07
CA LEU A 32 6.10 5.83 -9.40
C LEU A 32 6.42 4.68 -10.36
N ARG A 33 7.19 4.98 -11.39
CA ARG A 33 7.59 3.95 -12.34
C ARG A 33 8.39 2.84 -11.69
N ARG A 34 9.31 3.23 -10.81
CA ARG A 34 10.12 2.25 -10.10
C ARG A 34 9.27 1.37 -9.21
N PHE A 35 8.30 1.97 -8.54
CA PHE A 35 7.39 1.19 -7.71
C PHE A 35 6.64 0.15 -8.54
N GLU A 36 6.08 0.57 -9.65
CA GLU A 36 5.28 -0.35 -10.46
C GLU A 36 6.12 -1.44 -11.12
N SER A 37 7.38 -1.15 -11.42
CA SER A 37 8.23 -2.13 -12.08
C SER A 37 9.02 -2.99 -11.10
N GLU A 38 9.43 -2.44 -9.96
CA GLU A 38 10.33 -3.13 -9.03
C GLU A 38 9.73 -3.37 -7.65
N GLY A 39 8.62 -2.73 -7.34
CA GLY A 39 8.00 -2.89 -6.04
C GLY A 39 8.65 -2.10 -4.93
N GLU A 40 9.51 -1.14 -5.26
CA GLU A 40 10.23 -0.36 -4.26
C GLU A 40 9.71 1.06 -4.17
N ILE A 41 9.35 1.49 -2.96
CA ILE A 41 8.85 2.83 -2.74
C ILE A 41 8.91 3.11 -1.23
N SER A 42 9.08 4.37 -0.86
CA SER A 42 8.98 4.74 0.54
C SER A 42 7.52 4.67 0.98
N LEU A 43 7.32 4.43 2.27
CA LEU A 43 5.95 4.40 2.80
C LEU A 43 5.26 5.73 2.59
N LYS A 44 5.98 6.83 2.79
CA LYS A 44 5.40 8.16 2.58
C LYS A 44 4.88 8.32 1.15
N ASN A 45 5.69 7.92 0.18
CA ASN A 45 5.26 8.05 -1.22
C ASN A 45 4.10 7.12 -1.54
N LEU A 46 4.12 5.92 -0.99
CA LEU A 46 3.02 4.98 -1.22
C LEU A 46 1.70 5.52 -0.67
N VAL A 47 1.74 6.09 0.52
CA VAL A 47 0.53 6.68 1.11
C VAL A 47 0.04 7.85 0.25
N ASN A 48 0.96 8.69 -0.22
CA ASN A 48 0.57 9.82 -1.08
C ASN A 48 -0.06 9.34 -2.38
N LEU A 49 0.48 8.28 -2.98
CA LEU A 49 -0.11 7.70 -4.18
C LEU A 49 -1.51 7.15 -3.89
N ALA A 50 -1.67 6.50 -2.76
CA ALA A 50 -2.98 5.95 -2.39
C ALA A 50 -4.01 7.06 -2.21
N ILE A 51 -3.60 8.17 -1.60
CA ILE A 51 -4.48 9.33 -1.47
C ILE A 51 -4.91 9.82 -2.85
N GLY A 52 -3.96 9.87 -3.79
CA GLY A 52 -4.25 10.30 -5.15
C GLY A 52 -5.22 9.40 -5.89
N LEU A 53 -5.28 8.12 -5.51
CA LEU A 53 -6.22 7.17 -6.07
C LEU A 53 -7.50 7.05 -5.24
N ASN A 54 -7.61 7.85 -4.18
CA ASN A 54 -8.75 7.79 -3.26
C ASN A 54 -8.85 6.43 -2.58
N ARG A 55 -7.70 5.86 -2.27
CA ARG A 55 -7.62 4.54 -1.64
C ARG A 55 -6.82 4.57 -0.35
N ALA A 56 -6.76 5.73 0.31
CA ALA A 56 -6.02 5.83 1.57
C ALA A 56 -6.59 4.89 2.64
N GLN A 57 -7.87 4.59 2.56
CA GLN A 57 -8.50 3.69 3.53
C GLN A 57 -7.94 2.27 3.46
N ASP A 58 -7.24 1.93 2.39
CA ASP A 58 -6.62 0.61 2.31
C ASP A 58 -5.58 0.40 3.40
N PHE A 59 -5.09 1.49 3.98
CA PHE A 59 -4.10 1.40 5.05
C PHE A 59 -4.72 1.25 6.44
N ASP A 60 -6.03 1.35 6.54
CA ASP A 60 -6.70 1.32 7.84
C ASP A 60 -6.50 0.01 8.57
N ASP A 61 -6.31 -1.07 7.85
CA ASP A 61 -6.15 -2.40 8.45
C ASP A 61 -4.71 -2.87 8.56
N VAL A 62 -3.77 -2.02 8.18
CA VAL A 62 -2.36 -2.42 8.24
C VAL A 62 -1.95 -2.54 9.71
N PHE A 63 -1.47 -3.73 10.09
CA PHE A 63 -1.05 -4.04 11.45
C PHE A 63 -2.16 -3.91 12.49
N LYS A 64 -3.41 -3.96 12.06
CA LYS A 64 -4.52 -3.84 12.98
C LYS A 64 -4.70 -5.13 13.77
N LEU A 65 -4.71 -5.02 15.08
CA LEU A 65 -4.98 -6.17 15.93
C LEU A 65 -6.46 -6.50 15.84
N GLY A 66 -6.77 -7.79 15.92
CA GLY A 66 -8.16 -8.21 15.87
C GLY A 66 -8.71 -8.33 14.48
N SER A 67 -7.86 -8.25 13.47
CA SER A 67 -8.29 -8.45 12.10
C SER A 67 -8.29 -9.94 11.78
N ARG A 68 -8.51 -10.28 10.53
CA ARG A 68 -8.55 -11.66 10.11
C ARG A 68 -7.26 -12.43 10.36
N ILE A 69 -6.18 -11.73 10.61
CA ILE A 69 -4.92 -12.39 10.94
C ILE A 69 -5.08 -13.23 12.20
N ASP A 70 -5.92 -12.78 13.10
CA ASP A 70 -6.17 -13.51 14.34
C ASP A 70 -6.67 -14.92 14.10
N LEU A 71 -7.26 -15.14 12.96
CA LEU A 71 -7.76 -16.47 12.63
C LEU A 71 -6.63 -17.48 12.53
N PHE A 72 -5.45 -17.02 12.24
CA PHE A 72 -4.30 -17.89 12.06
C PHE A 72 -3.42 -17.91 13.30
N ALA A 73 -3.48 -16.84 13.99
CA ALA A 73 -2.63 -16.73 15.13
C ALA A 73 -3.07 -17.63 16.22
N LEU A 74 -3.62 -17.76 16.33
CA LEU A 74 -3.90 -18.43 17.20
C LEU A 74 -3.31 -18.36 18.30
N PRO A 75 -2.85 -18.38 18.47
CA PRO A 75 -2.45 -18.14 19.38
C PRO A 75 -1.85 -17.23 19.95
N ALA A 76 -1.74 -17.21 19.85
CA ALA A 76 -1.25 -16.61 20.24
C ALA A 76 -0.78 -15.97 20.89
N LYS A 77 -0.69 -16.06 21.04
CA LYS A 77 -0.24 -15.68 21.47
C LYS A 77 0.52 -15.14 21.80
N THR A 78 0.68 -15.45 21.78
CA THR A 78 1.26 -15.16 21.98
C THR A 78 1.81 -14.43 22.34
N ARG A 79 1.84 -14.35 22.41
CA ARG A 79 2.21 -13.77 22.63
C ARG A 79 2.77 -12.96 23.07
N LYS A 80 2.82 -13.11 23.14
CA LYS A 80 3.11 -12.50 23.51
C LYS A 80 3.88 -11.88 23.84
N ARG A 81 4.17 -11.97 23.89
CA ARG A 81 4.74 -11.63 24.20
C ARG A 81 5.53 -10.96 24.32
N ALA A 82 5.82 -11.02 24.18
CA ALA A 82 6.32 -10.53 24.22
C ALA A 82 6.76 -9.83 24.52
N SER A 83 6.86 -9.86 24.42
CA SER A 83 7.07 -9.18 24.57
C SER A 83 7.28 -8.56 25.08
N ARG A 84 7.47 -8.51 25.18
CA ARG A 84 7.58 -8.00 25.66
C ARG A 84 7.71 -7.64 25.91
#